data_26726a9e159be8e8c184373e771e8eaa
#
_entry.id   26726a9e159be8e8c184373e771e8eaa
#
_cell.length_a   1.000
_cell.length_b   1.000
_cell.length_c   1.000
_cell.angle_alpha   90.00
_cell.angle_beta   90.00
_cell.angle_gamma   90.00
#
_symmetry.space_group_name_H-M   'P 1'
#
loop_
_entity.id
_entity.type
_entity.pdbx_description
1 polymer ?
#
loop_
_entity_poly.entity_id
_entity_poly.type
_entity_poly.pdbx_seq_one_letter_code
_entity_poly.pdbx_strand_id
1 'polypeptide(L)'
;NEGELSLVSALANKQVQLAQELASLEEAVKAKKEEFRLTSEQELPEAMQTAGLTEIVLSTGEKITVAEFYNAHISKANQDIAYLWLTQNGHAGLIKNEVSLKFGRDEDSVVQETILALKSRGLAPEVRQSVHPSTLKAFVKEQLTSGKDIPTEPFGIYIGSKAIIKKD
;
A
#
# COMPACT_ATOMS: atom_id res chain seq x y z
N ASN A 1 9.40 34.18 -28.52
CA ASN A 1 7.97 34.50 -28.53
C ASN A 1 7.50 34.83 -27.10
N GLU A 2 7.28 36.17 -26.83
CA GLU A 2 6.93 36.59 -25.43
C GLU A 2 5.66 35.93 -24.91
N GLY A 3 4.66 35.69 -25.77
CA GLY A 3 3.43 35.01 -25.36
C GLY A 3 3.60 33.55 -24.95
N GLU A 4 4.50 32.82 -25.60
CA GLU A 4 4.79 31.42 -25.25
C GLU A 4 5.54 31.31 -23.91
N LEU A 5 6.49 32.22 -23.68
CA LEU A 5 7.23 32.29 -22.41
C LEU A 5 6.29 32.66 -21.24
N SER A 6 5.36 33.56 -21.50
CA SER A 6 4.32 33.93 -20.50
C SER A 6 3.43 32.75 -20.15
N LEU A 7 2.99 31.95 -21.13
CA LEU A 7 2.19 30.74 -20.91
C LEU A 7 2.99 29.68 -20.14
N VAL A 8 4.24 29.42 -20.50
CA VAL A 8 5.11 28.47 -19.78
C VAL A 8 5.29 28.88 -18.34
N SER A 9 5.54 30.16 -18.08
CA SER A 9 5.67 30.70 -16.72
C SER A 9 4.39 30.53 -15.90
N ALA A 10 3.23 30.83 -16.51
CA ALA A 10 1.94 30.66 -15.86
C ALA A 10 1.66 29.19 -15.50
N LEU A 11 1.95 28.26 -16.40
CA LEU A 11 1.79 26.82 -16.14
C LEU A 11 2.76 26.29 -15.08
N ALA A 12 4.00 26.78 -15.07
CA ALA A 12 4.98 26.42 -14.04
C ALA A 12 4.53 26.90 -12.66
N ASN A 13 4.06 28.16 -12.55
CA ASN A 13 3.52 28.68 -11.31
C ASN A 13 2.27 27.89 -10.84
N LYS A 14 1.37 27.56 -11.76
CA LYS A 14 0.20 26.72 -11.46
C LYS A 14 0.62 25.33 -10.95
N GLN A 15 1.65 24.71 -11.53
CA GLN A 15 2.16 23.43 -11.06
C GLN A 15 2.68 23.52 -9.61
N VAL A 16 3.45 24.57 -9.28
CA VAL A 16 3.96 24.80 -7.93
C VAL A 16 2.81 25.01 -6.94
N GLN A 17 1.84 25.83 -7.30
CA GLN A 17 0.66 26.10 -6.48
C GLN A 17 -0.13 24.80 -6.20
N LEU A 18 -0.43 24.01 -7.23
CA LEU A 18 -1.11 22.72 -7.08
C LEU A 18 -0.35 21.75 -6.19
N ALA A 19 0.98 21.73 -6.27
CA ALA A 19 1.80 20.89 -5.40
C ALA A 19 1.70 21.31 -3.92
N GLN A 20 1.63 22.61 -3.64
CA GLN A 20 1.45 23.14 -2.30
C GLN A 20 0.04 22.86 -1.76
N GLU A 21 -0.99 23.05 -2.58
CA GLU A 21 -2.39 22.75 -2.22
C GLU A 21 -2.55 21.27 -1.90
N LEU A 22 -1.97 20.36 -2.72
CA LEU A 22 -2.01 18.92 -2.46
C LEU A 22 -1.37 18.58 -1.12
N ALA A 23 -0.18 19.11 -0.81
CA ALA A 23 0.47 18.87 0.46
C ALA A 23 -0.37 19.38 1.66
N SER A 24 -1.00 20.56 1.52
CA SER A 24 -1.89 21.12 2.54
C SER A 24 -3.13 20.26 2.74
N LEU A 25 -3.74 19.76 1.66
CA LEU A 25 -4.90 18.85 1.74
C LEU A 25 -4.56 17.52 2.38
N GLU A 26 -3.39 16.94 2.08
CA GLU A 26 -2.92 15.70 2.71
C GLU A 26 -2.78 15.86 4.23
N GLU A 27 -2.19 16.97 4.68
CA GLU A 27 -2.10 17.28 6.12
C GLU A 27 -3.48 17.53 6.75
N ALA A 28 -4.38 18.23 6.05
CA ALA A 28 -5.73 18.45 6.53
C ALA A 28 -6.52 17.14 6.66
N VAL A 29 -6.39 16.22 5.69
CA VAL A 29 -6.99 14.87 5.75
C VAL A 29 -6.45 14.08 6.93
N LYS A 30 -5.14 14.14 7.19
CA LYS A 30 -4.52 13.46 8.33
C LYS A 30 -5.06 14.00 9.66
N ALA A 31 -5.13 15.33 9.80
CA ALA A 31 -5.69 15.97 11.00
C ALA A 31 -7.17 15.59 11.21
N LYS A 32 -7.98 15.58 10.14
CA LYS A 32 -9.41 15.19 10.23
C LYS A 32 -9.62 13.73 10.58
N LYS A 33 -8.76 12.83 10.10
CA LYS A 33 -8.80 11.42 10.48
C LYS A 33 -8.52 11.23 11.98
N GLU A 34 -7.57 11.98 12.53
CA GLU A 34 -7.25 11.91 13.96
C GLU A 34 -8.36 12.51 14.81
N GLU A 35 -8.92 13.66 14.42
CA GLU A 35 -10.08 14.26 15.07
C GLU A 35 -11.27 13.29 15.07
N PHE A 36 -11.58 12.68 13.93
CA PHE A 36 -12.64 11.66 13.82
C PHE A 36 -12.38 10.47 14.74
N ARG A 37 -11.15 9.98 14.79
CA ARG A 37 -10.75 8.87 15.66
C ARG A 37 -10.96 9.20 17.13
N LEU A 38 -10.46 10.36 17.58
CA LEU A 38 -10.63 10.82 18.96
C LEU A 38 -12.10 10.95 19.34
N THR A 39 -12.90 11.58 18.48
CA THR A 39 -14.34 11.75 18.75
C THR A 39 -15.06 10.41 18.77
N SER A 40 -14.79 9.50 17.82
CA SER A 40 -15.49 8.21 17.72
C SER A 40 -15.05 7.17 18.74
N GLU A 41 -13.78 7.18 19.15
CA GLU A 41 -13.22 6.14 20.02
C GLU A 41 -13.09 6.57 21.49
N GLN A 42 -13.13 7.86 21.80
CA GLN A 42 -12.93 8.39 23.13
C GLN A 42 -14.06 9.32 23.56
N GLU A 43 -14.18 10.52 22.95
CA GLU A 43 -15.06 11.57 23.44
C GLU A 43 -16.54 11.16 23.47
N LEU A 44 -17.05 10.62 22.35
CA LEU A 44 -18.46 10.25 22.24
C LEU A 44 -18.80 9.00 23.09
N PRO A 45 -18.01 7.91 23.10
CA PRO A 45 -18.24 6.79 24.01
C PRO A 45 -18.21 7.19 25.50
N GLU A 46 -17.28 8.02 25.93
CA GLU A 46 -17.20 8.53 27.31
C GLU A 46 -18.41 9.38 27.69
N ALA A 47 -18.85 10.29 26.77
CA ALA A 47 -20.03 11.12 26.99
C ALA A 47 -21.31 10.26 27.06
N MET A 48 -21.46 9.27 26.19
CA MET A 48 -22.60 8.36 26.22
C MET A 48 -22.62 7.50 27.47
N GLN A 49 -21.46 6.98 27.90
CA GLN A 49 -21.33 6.22 29.13
C GLN A 49 -21.73 7.06 30.34
N THR A 50 -21.26 8.31 30.41
CA THR A 50 -21.61 9.24 31.49
C THR A 50 -23.11 9.53 31.53
N ALA A 51 -23.75 9.61 30.36
CA ALA A 51 -25.20 9.80 30.23
C ALA A 51 -26.01 8.50 30.42
N GLY A 52 -25.38 7.34 30.59
CA GLY A 52 -26.04 6.05 30.69
C GLY A 52 -26.67 5.58 29.39
N LEU A 53 -26.18 6.05 28.22
CA LEU A 53 -26.72 5.76 26.91
C LEU A 53 -25.85 4.72 26.21
N THR A 54 -26.49 3.72 25.61
CA THR A 54 -25.84 2.73 24.73
C THR A 54 -26.07 3.04 23.26
N GLU A 55 -27.10 3.83 22.96
CA GLU A 55 -27.44 4.28 21.62
C GLU A 55 -28.11 5.64 21.63
N ILE A 56 -27.96 6.39 20.54
CA ILE A 56 -28.67 7.63 20.26
C ILE A 56 -29.13 7.65 18.81
N VAL A 57 -30.26 8.31 18.55
CA VAL A 57 -30.72 8.60 17.18
C VAL A 57 -30.69 10.11 17.02
N LEU A 58 -29.97 10.57 16.00
CA LEU A 58 -29.87 11.99 15.69
C LEU A 58 -31.14 12.47 14.98
N SER A 59 -31.38 13.77 15.00
CA SER A 59 -32.49 14.39 14.28
C SER A 59 -32.42 14.21 12.76
N THR A 60 -31.23 13.93 12.26
CA THR A 60 -30.91 13.62 10.85
C THR A 60 -31.25 12.17 10.47
N GLY A 61 -31.55 11.32 11.45
CA GLY A 61 -31.94 9.92 11.27
C GLY A 61 -30.83 8.91 11.48
N GLU A 62 -29.57 9.33 11.63
CA GLU A 62 -28.48 8.42 11.92
C GLU A 62 -28.59 7.86 13.35
N LYS A 63 -28.36 6.56 13.47
CA LYS A 63 -28.27 5.85 14.74
C LYS A 63 -26.80 5.60 15.10
N ILE A 64 -26.40 6.06 16.28
CA ILE A 64 -25.07 5.84 16.83
C ILE A 64 -25.18 4.90 18.01
N THR A 65 -24.37 3.84 18.01
CA THR A 65 -24.28 2.86 19.08
C THR A 65 -22.84 2.76 19.57
N VAL A 66 -22.65 2.60 20.88
CA VAL A 66 -21.35 2.29 21.46
C VAL A 66 -21.18 0.78 21.47
N ALA A 67 -20.10 0.31 20.83
CA ALA A 67 -19.72 -1.09 20.82
C ALA A 67 -18.26 -1.23 21.25
N GLU A 68 -17.95 -2.28 22.00
CA GLU A 68 -16.56 -2.62 22.29
C GLU A 68 -15.86 -3.06 21.00
N PHE A 69 -14.66 -2.60 20.79
CA PHE A 69 -13.80 -3.07 19.73
C PHE A 69 -12.45 -3.55 20.29
N TYR A 70 -11.90 -4.57 19.67
CA TYR A 70 -10.61 -5.13 20.04
C TYR A 70 -9.65 -4.99 18.87
N ASN A 71 -8.52 -4.35 19.12
CA ASN A 71 -7.43 -4.23 18.14
C ASN A 71 -6.21 -4.95 18.70
N ALA A 72 -5.62 -5.84 17.92
CA ALA A 72 -4.41 -6.55 18.28
C ALA A 72 -3.46 -6.59 17.08
N HIS A 73 -2.23 -6.19 17.30
CA HIS A 73 -1.17 -6.22 16.32
C HIS A 73 0.15 -6.67 16.96
N ILE A 74 0.76 -7.69 16.38
CA ILE A 74 2.09 -8.13 16.81
C ILE A 74 3.13 -7.35 16.00
N SER A 75 3.82 -6.42 16.65
CA SER A 75 4.92 -5.71 16.03
C SER A 75 6.10 -6.65 15.75
N LYS A 76 6.92 -6.33 14.76
CA LYS A 76 8.09 -7.14 14.41
C LYS A 76 9.05 -7.35 15.59
N ALA A 77 9.17 -6.35 16.47
CA ALA A 77 10.01 -6.44 17.67
C ALA A 77 9.45 -7.42 18.73
N ASN A 78 8.13 -7.63 18.76
CA ASN A 78 7.46 -8.50 19.73
C ASN A 78 7.10 -9.88 19.17
N GLN A 79 7.44 -10.14 17.92
CA GLN A 79 7.01 -11.33 17.19
C GLN A 79 7.44 -12.61 17.89
N ASP A 80 8.70 -12.71 18.27
CA ASP A 80 9.26 -13.92 18.91
C ASP A 80 8.59 -14.19 20.26
N ILE A 81 8.39 -13.15 21.07
CA ILE A 81 7.76 -13.26 22.38
C ILE A 81 6.30 -13.66 22.25
N ALA A 82 5.57 -13.04 21.30
CA ALA A 82 4.17 -13.34 21.05
C ALA A 82 3.99 -14.76 20.53
N TYR A 83 4.83 -15.22 19.61
CA TYR A 83 4.77 -16.58 19.06
C TYR A 83 5.13 -17.64 20.11
N LEU A 84 6.11 -17.36 20.96
CA LEU A 84 6.43 -18.22 22.08
C LEU A 84 5.24 -18.37 23.03
N TRP A 85 4.60 -17.25 23.39
CA TRP A 85 3.42 -17.25 24.23
C TRP A 85 2.26 -18.05 23.63
N LEU A 86 1.94 -17.82 22.33
CA LEU A 86 0.90 -18.56 21.61
C LEU A 86 1.19 -20.07 21.62
N THR A 87 2.43 -20.47 21.43
CA THR A 87 2.84 -21.88 21.41
C THR A 87 2.68 -22.51 22.79
N GLN A 88 3.15 -21.84 23.83
CA GLN A 88 3.09 -22.35 25.22
C GLN A 88 1.65 -22.44 25.76
N ASN A 89 0.75 -21.61 25.24
CA ASN A 89 -0.66 -21.59 25.69
C ASN A 89 -1.61 -22.37 24.76
N GLY A 90 -1.08 -23.21 23.87
CA GLY A 90 -1.91 -24.09 23.04
C GLY A 90 -2.52 -23.42 21.81
N HIS A 91 -2.07 -22.21 21.45
CA HIS A 91 -2.56 -21.43 20.33
C HIS A 91 -1.60 -21.43 19.12
N ALA A 92 -0.68 -22.39 19.04
CA ALA A 92 0.29 -22.50 17.94
C ALA A 92 -0.38 -22.54 16.54
N GLY A 93 -1.60 -23.05 16.46
CA GLY A 93 -2.38 -23.09 15.20
C GLY A 93 -2.74 -21.72 14.62
N LEU A 94 -2.60 -20.62 15.36
CA LEU A 94 -2.75 -19.27 14.87
C LEU A 94 -1.53 -18.79 14.06
N ILE A 95 -0.38 -19.43 14.27
CA ILE A 95 0.88 -19.06 13.58
C ILE A 95 0.90 -19.74 12.22
N LYS A 96 0.79 -18.94 11.17
CA LYS A 96 0.94 -19.42 9.78
C LYS A 96 2.39 -19.29 9.36
N ASN A 97 2.95 -20.37 8.88
CA ASN A 97 4.30 -20.40 8.33
C ASN A 97 4.22 -20.37 6.80
N GLU A 98 4.96 -19.47 6.20
CA GLU A 98 5.13 -19.37 4.75
C GLU A 98 6.62 -19.56 4.42
N VAL A 99 6.91 -20.42 3.47
CA VAL A 99 8.25 -20.60 2.92
C VAL A 99 8.23 -20.12 1.48
N SER A 100 8.98 -19.07 1.18
CA SER A 100 9.13 -18.54 -0.17
C SER A 100 10.56 -18.75 -0.66
N LEU A 101 10.70 -19.27 -1.88
CA LEU A 101 11.97 -19.43 -2.57
C LEU A 101 12.01 -18.42 -3.72
N LYS A 102 13.14 -17.76 -3.90
CA LYS A 102 13.40 -16.85 -5.02
C LYS A 102 14.47 -17.44 -5.91
N PHE A 103 14.18 -17.50 -7.18
CA PHE A 103 15.07 -17.99 -8.20
C PHE A 103 15.58 -16.84 -9.05
N GLY A 104 16.82 -16.95 -9.51
CA GLY A 104 17.45 -15.97 -10.37
C GLY A 104 17.08 -16.15 -11.85
N ARG A 105 17.83 -15.46 -12.71
CA ARG A 105 17.71 -15.65 -14.16
C ARG A 105 18.25 -17.02 -14.52
N ASP A 106 17.68 -17.62 -15.55
CA ASP A 106 18.13 -18.92 -16.14
C ASP A 106 18.08 -20.11 -15.17
N GLU A 107 17.29 -20.02 -14.08
CA GLU A 107 17.07 -21.09 -13.10
C GLU A 107 15.75 -21.84 -13.31
N ASP A 108 15.16 -21.77 -14.49
CA ASP A 108 13.83 -22.38 -14.79
C ASP A 108 13.82 -23.90 -14.54
N SER A 109 14.92 -24.60 -14.83
CA SER A 109 15.04 -26.04 -14.54
C SER A 109 14.99 -26.32 -13.04
N VAL A 110 15.68 -25.51 -12.23
CA VAL A 110 15.70 -25.62 -10.76
C VAL A 110 14.31 -25.33 -10.18
N VAL A 111 13.58 -24.36 -10.76
CA VAL A 111 12.19 -24.07 -10.40
C VAL A 111 11.32 -25.31 -10.61
N GLN A 112 11.40 -25.94 -11.78
CA GLN A 112 10.60 -27.14 -12.11
C GLN A 112 10.95 -28.33 -11.21
N GLU A 113 12.23 -28.59 -10.99
CA GLU A 113 12.68 -29.64 -10.07
C GLU A 113 12.18 -29.43 -8.64
N THR A 114 12.24 -28.17 -8.16
CA THR A 114 11.76 -27.80 -6.84
C THR A 114 10.25 -28.02 -6.71
N ILE A 115 9.46 -27.60 -7.73
CA ILE A 115 8.01 -27.82 -7.78
C ILE A 115 7.69 -29.32 -7.72
N LEU A 116 8.37 -30.13 -8.51
CA LEU A 116 8.19 -31.59 -8.54
C LEU A 116 8.53 -32.23 -7.20
N ALA A 117 9.64 -31.81 -6.57
CA ALA A 117 10.07 -32.31 -5.26
C ALA A 117 9.06 -31.95 -4.15
N LEU A 118 8.46 -30.77 -4.18
CA LEU A 118 7.42 -30.36 -3.24
C LEU A 118 6.12 -31.14 -3.48
N LYS A 119 5.70 -31.31 -4.73
CA LYS A 119 4.52 -32.08 -5.09
C LYS A 119 4.63 -33.55 -4.69
N SER A 120 5.80 -34.16 -4.82
CA SER A 120 6.04 -35.54 -4.39
C SER A 120 5.89 -35.76 -2.88
N ARG A 121 6.01 -34.67 -2.10
CA ARG A 121 5.76 -34.65 -0.65
C ARG A 121 4.32 -34.25 -0.29
N GLY A 122 3.42 -34.18 -1.26
CA GLY A 122 2.02 -33.78 -1.04
C GLY A 122 1.81 -32.29 -0.83
N LEU A 123 2.82 -31.45 -1.11
CA LEU A 123 2.70 -30.00 -1.01
C LEU A 123 2.27 -29.41 -2.35
N ALA A 124 1.44 -28.34 -2.30
CA ALA A 124 1.00 -27.59 -3.48
C ALA A 124 1.64 -26.19 -3.47
N PRO A 125 2.86 -26.03 -4.04
CA PRO A 125 3.52 -24.74 -4.06
C PRO A 125 2.79 -23.74 -4.95
N GLU A 126 2.64 -22.51 -4.47
CA GLU A 126 2.19 -21.39 -5.30
C GLU A 126 3.38 -20.84 -6.07
N VAL A 127 3.23 -20.77 -7.40
CA VAL A 127 4.28 -20.24 -8.28
C VAL A 127 3.85 -18.88 -8.78
N ARG A 128 4.64 -17.85 -8.53
CA ARG A 128 4.43 -16.49 -9.02
C ARG A 128 5.60 -16.07 -9.91
N GLN A 129 5.27 -15.62 -11.10
CA GLN A 129 6.24 -14.98 -11.99
C GLN A 129 6.02 -13.47 -11.98
N SER A 130 7.09 -12.72 -11.89
CA SER A 130 7.00 -11.26 -11.92
C SER A 130 8.26 -10.63 -12.50
N VAL A 131 8.07 -9.51 -13.17
CA VAL A 131 9.18 -8.65 -13.58
C VAL A 131 9.13 -7.40 -12.71
N HIS A 132 10.25 -7.05 -12.08
CA HIS A 132 10.28 -5.85 -11.25
C HIS A 132 10.03 -4.60 -12.12
N PRO A 133 9.15 -3.67 -11.71
CA PRO A 133 8.77 -2.52 -12.52
C PRO A 133 9.95 -1.66 -12.99
N SER A 134 10.97 -1.47 -12.17
CA SER A 134 12.18 -0.71 -12.56
C SER A 134 12.99 -1.44 -13.63
N THR A 135 13.09 -2.78 -13.54
CA THR A 135 13.79 -3.62 -14.53
C THR A 135 13.05 -3.58 -15.87
N LEU A 136 11.70 -3.71 -15.83
CA LEU A 136 10.88 -3.59 -17.04
C LEU A 136 11.03 -2.22 -17.69
N LYS A 137 10.98 -1.14 -16.89
CA LYS A 137 11.15 0.23 -17.37
C LYS A 137 12.52 0.46 -18.02
N ALA A 138 13.58 -0.05 -17.41
CA ALA A 138 14.94 0.04 -17.95
C ALA A 138 15.07 -0.71 -19.28
N PHE A 139 14.52 -1.95 -19.33
CA PHE A 139 14.48 -2.77 -20.53
C PHE A 139 13.73 -2.07 -21.68
N VAL A 140 12.52 -1.58 -21.41
CA VAL A 140 11.71 -0.86 -22.41
C VAL A 140 12.46 0.35 -22.95
N LYS A 141 13.07 1.15 -22.07
CA LYS A 141 13.89 2.31 -22.47
C LYS A 141 15.04 1.89 -23.38
N GLU A 142 15.77 0.85 -23.02
CA GLU A 142 16.91 0.33 -23.80
C GLU A 142 16.47 -0.16 -25.19
N GLN A 143 15.38 -0.94 -25.27
CA GLN A 143 14.86 -1.45 -26.56
C GLN A 143 14.47 -0.29 -27.49
N LEU A 144 13.70 0.68 -26.98
CA LEU A 144 13.26 1.84 -27.76
C LEU A 144 14.45 2.72 -28.21
N THR A 145 15.42 2.92 -27.32
CA THR A 145 16.63 3.71 -27.65
C THR A 145 17.49 3.01 -28.70
N SER A 146 17.49 1.68 -28.72
CA SER A 146 18.20 0.87 -29.72
C SER A 146 17.45 0.69 -31.04
N GLY A 147 16.28 1.35 -31.19
CA GLY A 147 15.45 1.26 -32.40
C GLY A 147 14.77 -0.10 -32.62
N LYS A 148 14.69 -0.91 -31.57
CA LYS A 148 14.00 -2.19 -31.63
C LYS A 148 12.51 -1.99 -31.37
N ASP A 149 11.71 -2.72 -32.16
CA ASP A 149 10.27 -2.72 -32.00
C ASP A 149 9.86 -3.55 -30.78
N ILE A 150 8.97 -3.00 -29.95
CA ILE A 150 8.43 -3.65 -28.78
C ILE A 150 6.91 -3.41 -28.72
N PRO A 151 6.10 -4.46 -28.55
CA PRO A 151 4.65 -4.29 -28.53
C PRO A 151 4.21 -3.43 -27.35
N THR A 152 3.57 -2.31 -27.65
CA THR A 152 3.20 -1.30 -26.64
C THR A 152 2.09 -1.75 -25.71
N GLU A 153 1.07 -2.43 -26.25
CA GLU A 153 -0.13 -2.82 -25.53
C GLU A 153 0.13 -3.85 -24.41
N PRO A 154 0.82 -5.00 -24.65
CA PRO A 154 1.08 -5.99 -23.61
C PRO A 154 1.97 -5.48 -22.46
N PHE A 155 2.84 -4.50 -22.76
CA PHE A 155 3.73 -3.90 -21.76
C PHE A 155 3.19 -2.62 -21.13
N GLY A 156 2.03 -2.12 -21.58
CA GLY A 156 1.45 -0.88 -21.11
C GLY A 156 2.40 0.32 -21.29
N ILE A 157 3.13 0.36 -22.43
CA ILE A 157 4.16 1.38 -22.68
C ILE A 157 3.50 2.73 -22.94
N TYR A 158 3.80 3.70 -22.08
CA TYR A 158 3.48 5.08 -22.27
C TYR A 158 4.75 5.92 -22.20
N ILE A 159 5.01 6.71 -23.26
CA ILE A 159 6.13 7.62 -23.33
C ILE A 159 5.59 9.04 -23.22
N GLY A 160 5.99 9.73 -22.17
CA GLY A 160 5.57 11.11 -21.93
C GLY A 160 6.70 11.94 -21.32
N SER A 161 6.53 13.25 -21.39
CA SER A 161 7.38 14.22 -20.71
C SER A 161 6.68 14.73 -19.46
N LYS A 162 7.43 14.85 -18.37
CA LYS A 162 6.93 15.36 -17.08
C LYS A 162 7.80 16.52 -16.61
N ALA A 163 7.17 17.63 -16.28
CA ALA A 163 7.84 18.72 -15.59
C ALA A 163 8.14 18.33 -14.14
N ILE A 164 9.35 18.57 -13.66
CA ILE A 164 9.81 18.22 -12.31
C ILE A 164 10.16 19.51 -11.59
N ILE A 165 9.56 19.74 -10.42
CA ILE A 165 9.91 20.81 -9.51
C ILE A 165 11.18 20.38 -8.76
N LYS A 166 12.28 21.12 -8.94
CA LYS A 166 13.48 20.98 -8.11
C LYS A 166 13.51 22.13 -7.12
N LYS A 167 13.81 21.82 -5.86
CA LYS A 167 14.15 22.81 -4.83
C LYS A 167 15.66 22.79 -4.69
N ASP A 168 16.29 23.96 -4.79
CA ASP A 168 17.71 24.16 -4.47
C ASP A 168 17.92 24.10 -2.95
#